data_53271220303896cddee36027aa19ab79
#
_entry.id   53271220303896cddee36027aa19ab79
#
_cell.length_a   1.000
_cell.length_b   1.000
_cell.length_c   1.000
_cell.angle_alpha   90.00
_cell.angle_beta   90.00
_cell.angle_gamma   90.00
#
_symmetry.space_group_name_H-M   'P 1'
#
loop_
_entity.id
_entity.type
_entity.pdbx_description
1 polymer ?
#
loop_
_entity_poly.entity_id
_entity_poly.type
_entity_poly.pdbx_seq_one_letter_code
_entity_poly.pdbx_strand_id
1 'polypeptide(L)'
;MDKKQAIELARRYKTAVSERLAIKALYLYGSFSKDTYTADSDIDIAVIVDNLSEDYFADTPLLWRIRRKISNLIEPVILTEDINNPLYSDVVKTGILI
;
A
#
# COMPACT_ATOMS: atom_id res chain seq x y z
N MET A 1 -12.73 -5.74 11.23
CA MET A 1 -11.86 -6.45 10.28
C MET A 1 -10.61 -6.94 11.02
N ASP A 2 -10.23 -8.18 10.81
CA ASP A 2 -9.00 -8.72 11.39
C ASP A 2 -7.82 -8.59 10.43
N LYS A 3 -6.62 -8.93 10.90
CA LYS A 3 -5.38 -8.85 10.12
C LYS A 3 -5.42 -9.75 8.88
N LYS A 4 -5.99 -10.94 9.00
CA LYS A 4 -6.11 -11.89 7.88
C LYS A 4 -6.96 -11.31 6.76
N GLN A 5 -8.06 -10.67 7.09
CA GLN A 5 -8.94 -10.01 6.13
C GLN A 5 -8.23 -8.83 5.47
N ALA A 6 -7.48 -8.04 6.24
CA ALA A 6 -6.70 -6.92 5.70
C ALA A 6 -5.64 -7.41 4.71
N ILE A 7 -4.93 -8.50 5.02
CA ILE A 7 -3.94 -9.10 4.13
C ILE A 7 -4.60 -9.57 2.84
N GLU A 8 -5.76 -10.21 2.93
CA GLU A 8 -6.49 -10.69 1.74
C GLU A 8 -6.91 -9.52 0.84
N LEU A 9 -7.42 -8.43 1.42
CA LEU A 9 -7.77 -7.24 0.66
C LEU A 9 -6.52 -6.59 0.04
N ALA A 10 -5.40 -6.58 0.76
CA ALA A 10 -4.14 -6.07 0.23
C ALA A 10 -3.66 -6.90 -0.96
N ARG A 11 -3.81 -8.23 -0.93
CA ARG A 11 -3.48 -9.10 -2.06
C ARG A 11 -4.33 -8.80 -3.28
N ARG A 12 -5.63 -8.64 -3.10
CA ARG A 12 -6.54 -8.28 -4.19
C ARG A 12 -6.19 -6.92 -4.77
N TYR A 13 -5.84 -5.98 -3.92
CA TYR A 13 -5.42 -4.65 -4.34
C TYR A 13 -4.11 -4.72 -5.15
N LYS A 14 -3.13 -5.49 -4.69
CA LYS A 14 -1.87 -5.69 -5.40
C LYS A 14 -2.10 -6.22 -6.82
N THR A 15 -2.97 -7.20 -6.98
CA THR A 15 -3.31 -7.77 -8.27
C THR A 15 -3.90 -6.69 -9.19
N ALA A 16 -4.86 -5.91 -8.69
CA ALA A 16 -5.50 -4.86 -9.46
C ALA A 16 -4.52 -3.74 -9.87
N VAL A 17 -3.63 -3.34 -8.94
CA VAL A 17 -2.62 -2.32 -9.22
C VAL A 17 -1.61 -2.81 -10.25
N SER A 18 -1.17 -4.06 -10.14
CA SER A 18 -0.17 -4.64 -11.03
C SER A 18 -0.63 -4.74 -12.47
N GLU A 19 -1.92 -4.74 -12.72
CA GLU A 19 -2.50 -4.71 -14.06
C GLU A 19 -2.36 -3.34 -14.74
N ARG A 20 -2.15 -2.30 -13.95
CA ARG A 20 -2.17 -0.91 -14.42
C ARG A 20 -0.84 -0.19 -14.23
N LEU A 21 0.02 -0.67 -13.36
CA LEU A 21 1.23 0.02 -12.93
C LEU A 21 2.33 -0.99 -12.67
N ALA A 22 3.55 -0.70 -13.16
CA ALA A 22 4.72 -1.51 -12.84
C ALA A 22 5.19 -1.17 -11.43
N ILE A 23 5.14 -2.14 -10.52
CA ILE A 23 5.56 -1.95 -9.13
C ILE A 23 6.67 -2.93 -8.76
N LYS A 24 7.54 -2.54 -7.83
CA LYS A 24 8.58 -3.42 -7.29
C LYS A 24 8.06 -4.27 -6.16
N ALA A 25 7.25 -3.68 -5.28
CA ALA A 25 6.71 -4.35 -4.11
C ALA A 25 5.48 -3.62 -3.60
N LEU A 26 4.72 -4.29 -2.75
CA LEU A 26 3.59 -3.71 -2.06
C LEU A 26 3.60 -4.21 -0.61
N TYR A 27 3.44 -3.29 0.33
CA TYR A 27 3.44 -3.61 1.77
C TYR A 27 2.13 -3.18 2.41
N LEU A 28 1.64 -4.00 3.33
CA LEU A 28 0.65 -3.61 4.32
C LEU A 28 1.42 -3.08 5.53
N TYR A 29 1.20 -1.83 5.92
CA TYR A 29 1.92 -1.23 7.04
C TYR A 29 0.95 -0.55 8.02
N GLY A 30 1.47 0.18 8.99
CA GLY A 30 0.66 0.88 9.97
C GLY A 30 0.05 -0.07 11.00
N SER A 31 -1.19 0.21 11.43
CA SER A 31 -1.80 -0.49 12.55
C SER A 31 -1.94 -1.99 12.35
N PHE A 32 -2.28 -2.45 11.14
CA PHE A 32 -2.43 -3.89 10.89
C PHE A 32 -1.10 -4.64 10.98
N SER A 33 0.00 -4.05 10.54
CA SER A 33 1.31 -4.69 10.63
C SER A 33 1.89 -4.64 12.05
N LYS A 34 1.52 -3.62 12.83
CA LYS A 34 2.02 -3.41 14.20
C LYS A 34 1.13 -4.02 15.28
N ASP A 35 0.05 -4.70 14.87
CA ASP A 35 -0.93 -5.31 15.76
C ASP A 35 -1.61 -4.32 16.73
N THR A 36 -1.75 -3.07 16.28
CA THR A 36 -2.44 -2.01 17.02
C THR A 36 -3.78 -1.63 16.39
N TYR A 37 -4.25 -2.44 15.45
CA TYR A 37 -5.49 -2.16 14.74
C TYR A 37 -6.73 -2.31 15.63
N THR A 38 -7.78 -1.59 15.22
CA THR A 38 -9.11 -1.67 15.81
C THR A 38 -10.14 -2.01 14.73
N ALA A 39 -11.40 -2.13 15.10
CA ALA A 39 -12.48 -2.36 14.14
C ALA A 39 -12.59 -1.26 13.07
N ASP A 40 -12.14 -0.05 13.39
CA ASP A 40 -12.24 1.12 12.51
C ASP A 40 -10.92 1.48 11.81
N SER A 41 -9.91 0.64 11.90
CA SER A 41 -8.60 0.92 11.29
C SER A 41 -8.67 0.93 9.77
N ASP A 42 -7.92 1.85 9.16
CA ASP A 42 -7.70 1.89 7.72
C ASP A 42 -6.65 0.83 7.33
N ILE A 43 -6.64 0.49 6.05
CA ILE A 43 -5.67 -0.45 5.47
C ILE A 43 -4.58 0.38 4.78
N ASP A 44 -3.47 0.60 5.47
CA ASP A 44 -2.36 1.39 4.94
C ASP A 44 -1.51 0.56 3.99
N ILE A 45 -1.44 0.97 2.73
CA ILE A 45 -0.73 0.27 1.66
C ILE A 45 0.39 1.16 1.13
N ALA A 46 1.61 0.61 1.09
CA ALA A 46 2.74 1.27 0.45
C ALA A 46 3.06 0.56 -0.87
N VAL A 47 2.95 1.28 -1.96
CA VAL A 47 3.29 0.81 -3.31
C VAL A 47 4.70 1.29 -3.62
N ILE A 48 5.64 0.36 -3.77
CA ILE A 48 7.04 0.68 -4.03
C ILE A 48 7.29 0.62 -5.52
N VAL A 49 7.84 1.70 -6.07
CA VAL A 49 8.19 1.83 -7.49
C VAL A 49 9.66 2.18 -7.67
N ASP A 50 10.21 1.97 -8.87
CA ASP A 50 11.61 2.28 -9.16
C ASP A 50 11.89 3.77 -9.09
N ASN A 51 11.04 4.57 -9.72
CA ASN A 51 11.21 6.00 -9.82
C ASN A 51 9.85 6.69 -9.73
N LEU A 52 9.83 7.86 -9.09
CA LEU A 52 8.71 8.78 -9.22
C LEU A 52 8.84 9.46 -10.58
N SER A 53 8.11 8.96 -11.57
CA SER A 53 8.14 9.49 -12.93
C SER A 53 7.28 10.75 -13.04
N GLU A 54 7.28 11.35 -14.24
CA GLU A 54 6.37 12.46 -14.57
C GLU A 54 4.91 12.04 -14.38
N ASP A 55 4.64 10.73 -14.43
CA ASP A 55 3.31 10.16 -14.25
C ASP A 55 2.90 10.03 -12.79
N TYR A 56 3.74 10.44 -11.84
CA TYR A 56 3.42 10.38 -10.41
C TYR A 56 2.07 11.05 -10.09
N PHE A 57 1.81 12.20 -10.71
CA PHE A 57 0.55 12.92 -10.49
C PHE A 57 -0.66 12.20 -11.10
N ALA A 58 -0.44 11.32 -12.07
CA ALA A 58 -1.49 10.47 -12.64
C ALA A 58 -1.63 9.17 -11.85
N ASP A 59 -0.53 8.63 -11.33
CA ASP A 59 -0.49 7.35 -10.64
C ASP A 59 -1.19 7.41 -9.27
N THR A 60 -1.00 8.49 -8.52
CA THR A 60 -1.65 8.64 -7.21
C THR A 60 -3.19 8.62 -7.31
N PRO A 61 -3.82 9.44 -8.19
CA PRO A 61 -5.28 9.33 -8.37
C PRO A 61 -5.72 7.96 -8.87
N LEU A 62 -4.91 7.28 -9.70
CA LEU A 62 -5.20 5.95 -10.19
C LEU A 62 -5.29 4.95 -9.03
N LEU A 63 -4.33 4.99 -8.09
CA LEU A 63 -4.33 4.12 -6.93
C LEU A 63 -5.59 4.32 -6.08
N TRP A 64 -6.02 5.56 -5.89
CA TRP A 64 -7.22 5.89 -5.14
C TRP A 64 -8.50 5.47 -5.88
N ARG A 65 -8.50 5.43 -7.20
CA ARG A 65 -9.62 4.90 -7.98
C ARG A 65 -9.70 3.38 -7.91
N ILE A 66 -8.55 2.70 -7.99
CA ILE A 66 -8.50 1.24 -7.93
C ILE A 66 -9.03 0.71 -6.60
N ARG A 67 -8.75 1.39 -5.50
CA ARG A 67 -9.22 0.96 -4.17
C ARG A 67 -10.74 0.79 -4.10
N ARG A 68 -11.48 1.58 -4.88
CA ARG A 68 -12.95 1.54 -4.87
C ARG A 68 -13.51 0.19 -5.27
N LYS A 69 -12.78 -0.58 -6.06
CA LYS A 69 -13.16 -1.92 -6.50
C LYS A 69 -12.84 -2.98 -5.44
N ILE A 70 -12.01 -2.67 -4.48
CA ILE A 70 -11.52 -3.60 -3.47
C ILE A 70 -12.07 -3.23 -2.09
N SER A 71 -11.68 -2.09 -1.55
CA SER A 71 -12.14 -1.58 -0.26
C SER A 71 -11.85 -0.09 -0.14
N ASN A 72 -12.83 0.67 0.33
CA ASN A 72 -12.67 2.09 0.62
C ASN A 72 -11.83 2.35 1.88
N LEU A 73 -11.43 1.30 2.61
CA LEU A 73 -10.54 1.41 3.75
C LEU A 73 -9.07 1.45 3.35
N ILE A 74 -8.75 1.12 2.10
CA ILE A 74 -7.37 1.15 1.60
C ILE A 74 -6.92 2.61 1.42
N GLU A 75 -5.79 2.93 2.04
CA GLU A 75 -5.13 4.23 1.92
C GLU A 75 -3.75 4.01 1.30
N PRO A 76 -3.62 4.17 -0.03
CA PRO A 76 -2.36 3.90 -0.72
C PRO A 76 -1.43 5.11 -0.72
N VAL A 77 -0.13 4.84 -0.59
CA VAL A 77 0.94 5.80 -0.85
C VAL A 77 1.93 5.20 -1.84
N ILE A 78 2.56 6.04 -2.65
CA ILE A 78 3.65 5.64 -3.55
C ILE A 78 4.98 6.03 -2.93
N LEU A 79 5.91 5.09 -2.89
CA LEU A 79 7.25 5.30 -2.36
C LEU A 79 8.30 4.73 -3.33
N THR A 80 9.49 5.33 -3.32
CA THR A 80 10.67 4.73 -3.93
C THR A 80 11.52 4.08 -2.84
N GLU A 81 12.52 3.30 -3.24
CA GLU A 81 13.45 2.65 -2.30
C GLU A 81 14.49 3.63 -1.76
N ASP A 82 14.05 4.66 -1.09
CA ASP A 82 14.91 5.69 -0.50
C ASP A 82 15.02 5.49 1.01
N ILE A 83 16.17 4.98 1.46
CA ILE A 83 16.42 4.70 2.88
C ILE A 83 16.44 5.96 3.74
N ASN A 84 16.59 7.13 3.12
CA ASN A 84 16.55 8.41 3.83
C ASN A 84 15.11 8.90 4.06
N ASN A 85 14.14 8.27 3.40
CA ASN A 85 12.72 8.54 3.66
C ASN A 85 12.28 7.75 4.91
N PRO A 86 11.92 8.44 6.01
CA PRO A 86 11.53 7.74 7.25
C PRO A 86 10.34 6.80 7.06
N LEU A 87 9.39 7.15 6.20
CA LEU A 87 8.24 6.30 5.94
C LEU A 87 8.66 5.00 5.24
N TYR A 88 9.50 5.09 4.21
CA TYR A 88 10.01 3.89 3.54
C TYR A 88 10.76 2.99 4.52
N SER A 89 11.63 3.57 5.35
CA SER A 89 12.38 2.81 6.35
C SER A 89 11.46 2.10 7.34
N ASP A 90 10.41 2.76 7.81
CA ASP A 90 9.43 2.15 8.72
C ASP A 90 8.67 1.02 8.03
N VAL A 91 8.25 1.24 6.79
CA VAL A 91 7.50 0.24 6.00
C VAL A 91 8.28 -1.05 5.83
N VAL A 92 9.56 -0.97 5.44
CA VAL A 92 10.36 -2.18 5.22
C VAL A 92 10.74 -2.89 6.51
N LYS A 93 10.82 -2.17 7.63
CA LYS A 93 11.14 -2.76 8.95
C LYS A 93 9.94 -3.43 9.59
N THR A 94 8.77 -2.83 9.52
CA THR A 94 7.60 -3.25 10.28
C THR A 94 6.43 -3.69 9.41
N GLY A 95 6.45 -3.39 8.12
CA GLY A 95 5.37 -3.75 7.19
C GLY A 95 5.38 -5.22 6.84
N ILE A 96 4.25 -5.66 6.28
CA ILE A 96 4.07 -7.02 5.77
C ILE A 96 4.17 -6.96 4.25
N LEU A 97 5.15 -7.66 3.69
CA LEU A 97 5.28 -7.78 2.24
C LEU A 97 4.13 -8.64 1.70
N ILE A 98 3.40 -8.08 0.77
CA ILE A 98 2.27 -8.75 0.13
C ILE A 98 2.70 -9.43 -1.18
#